data_86313e89f097fe4d4289328aaff0bc83
#
_entry.id   86313e89f097fe4d4289328aaff0bc83
#
_cell.length_a   1.000
_cell.length_b   1.000
_cell.length_c   1.000
_cell.angle_alpha   90.00
_cell.angle_beta   90.00
_cell.angle_gamma   90.00
#
_symmetry.space_group_name_H-M   'P 1'
#
loop_
_entity.id
_entity.type
_entity.pdbx_description
1 polymer ?
#
loop_
_entity_poly.entity_id
_entity_poly.type
_entity_poly.pdbx_seq_one_letter_code
_entity_poly.pdbx_strand_id
1 'polypeptide(L)'
;FNNKLTVIEGESPDQYKTLTVALGARGLAIDSKGNAWLSQQSNSPTGALPAGAVMPPGTPNPPQQPKTIMEEFEAGAAFAAVNPGLKTLGNLALISPDLEIIKNGIAGDVAFVPWGVTIDGNDNVWVGNLYGQSLIHICGTDPSTCPEGKTTGDVIHNYQSGVIQVTTDVVVDDAGNI
;
A
#
# COMPACT_ATOMS: atom_id res chain seq x y z
N PHE A 1 13.61 5.13 5.20
CA PHE A 1 12.86 4.00 4.64
C PHE A 1 13.61 3.41 3.46
N ASN A 2 13.63 2.07 3.37
CA ASN A 2 14.21 1.36 2.23
C ASN A 2 13.15 1.26 1.12
N ASN A 3 13.53 1.54 -0.12
CA ASN A 3 12.68 1.40 -1.30
C ASN A 3 13.01 0.11 -2.08
N LYS A 4 13.37 -0.94 -1.37
CA LYS A 4 13.70 -2.24 -1.96
C LYS A 4 12.81 -3.34 -1.38
N LEU A 5 12.29 -4.18 -2.27
CA LEU A 5 11.78 -5.50 -1.94
C LEU A 5 12.95 -6.48 -2.09
N THR A 6 13.15 -7.31 -1.08
CA THR A 6 14.21 -8.33 -1.10
C THR A 6 13.57 -9.70 -0.95
N VAL A 7 13.91 -10.61 -1.86
CA VAL A 7 13.56 -12.03 -1.78
C VAL A 7 14.82 -12.81 -1.44
N ILE A 8 14.73 -13.61 -0.39
CA ILE A 8 15.81 -14.53 0.05
C ILE A 8 15.45 -15.91 -0.48
N GLU A 9 16.34 -16.53 -1.22
CA GLU A 9 16.14 -17.86 -1.79
C GLU A 9 16.57 -18.95 -0.79
N GLY A 10 15.62 -19.81 -0.42
CA GLY A 10 15.88 -20.89 0.55
C GLY A 10 16.25 -20.38 1.93
N GLU A 11 17.16 -21.11 2.61
CA GLU A 11 17.62 -20.80 3.96
C GLU A 11 18.94 -20.01 4.00
N SER A 12 19.44 -19.58 2.83
CA SER A 12 20.75 -18.89 2.72
C SER A 12 20.55 -17.37 2.62
N PRO A 13 20.84 -16.61 3.68
CA PRO A 13 20.64 -15.16 3.68
C PRO A 13 21.55 -14.40 2.69
N ASP A 14 22.57 -15.06 2.17
CA ASP A 14 23.49 -14.50 1.18
C ASP A 14 23.01 -14.67 -0.28
N GLN A 15 21.93 -15.46 -0.48
CA GLN A 15 21.31 -15.66 -1.78
C GLN A 15 20.00 -14.85 -1.83
N TYR A 16 20.10 -13.64 -2.33
CA TYR A 16 18.94 -12.76 -2.42
C TYR A 16 18.89 -12.00 -3.75
N LYS A 17 17.67 -11.67 -4.14
CA LYS A 17 17.39 -10.75 -5.23
C LYS A 17 16.70 -9.51 -4.68
N THR A 18 16.89 -8.36 -5.33
CA THR A 18 16.25 -7.11 -4.92
C THR A 18 15.58 -6.42 -6.11
N LEU A 19 14.41 -5.84 -5.82
CA LEU A 19 13.68 -4.96 -6.73
C LEU A 19 13.56 -3.58 -6.09
N THR A 20 13.81 -2.52 -6.86
CA THR A 20 13.49 -1.15 -6.43
C THR A 20 12.01 -0.89 -6.59
N VAL A 21 11.36 -0.48 -5.50
CA VAL A 21 9.93 -0.17 -5.42
C VAL A 21 9.72 1.30 -5.04
N ALA A 22 8.48 1.77 -4.99
CA ALA A 22 8.21 3.11 -4.51
C ALA A 22 8.54 3.26 -3.01
N LEU A 23 8.80 4.48 -2.59
CA LEU A 23 9.21 4.77 -1.22
C LEU A 23 8.07 4.46 -0.22
N GLY A 24 8.44 3.99 0.96
CA GLY A 24 7.49 3.68 2.03
C GLY A 24 6.71 2.39 1.80
N ALA A 25 7.34 1.37 1.21
CA ALA A 25 6.78 0.02 1.17
C ALA A 25 6.50 -0.48 2.60
N ARG A 26 5.29 -1.00 2.85
CA ARG A 26 4.82 -1.39 4.19
C ARG A 26 4.25 -2.80 4.25
N GLY A 27 3.03 -2.98 3.78
CA GLY A 27 2.34 -4.26 3.78
C GLY A 27 2.69 -5.09 2.57
N LEU A 28 2.85 -6.39 2.78
CA LEU A 28 3.11 -7.38 1.75
C LEU A 28 2.21 -8.58 1.98
N ALA A 29 1.57 -9.06 0.92
CA ALA A 29 0.89 -10.35 0.90
C ALA A 29 1.25 -11.11 -0.38
N ILE A 30 1.24 -12.44 -0.30
CA ILE A 30 1.54 -13.32 -1.43
C ILE A 30 0.25 -14.02 -1.84
N ASP A 31 -0.11 -13.92 -3.12
CA ASP A 31 -1.28 -14.60 -3.67
C ASP A 31 -1.01 -16.09 -3.98
N SER A 32 -2.05 -16.83 -4.37
CA SER A 32 -1.96 -18.27 -4.64
C SER A 32 -1.03 -18.62 -5.80
N LYS A 33 -0.70 -17.66 -6.67
CA LYS A 33 0.24 -17.79 -7.79
C LYS A 33 1.67 -17.40 -7.44
N GLY A 34 1.91 -16.99 -6.18
CA GLY A 34 3.21 -16.55 -5.70
C GLY A 34 3.54 -15.09 -6.03
N ASN A 35 2.60 -14.31 -6.55
CA ASN A 35 2.85 -12.89 -6.77
C ASN A 35 2.75 -12.11 -5.46
N ALA A 36 3.59 -11.09 -5.33
CA ALA A 36 3.60 -10.19 -4.19
C ALA A 36 2.73 -8.94 -4.44
N TRP A 37 1.80 -8.67 -3.53
CA TRP A 37 1.03 -7.45 -3.47
C TRP A 37 1.63 -6.53 -2.39
N LEU A 38 2.18 -5.41 -2.80
CA LEU A 38 2.97 -4.52 -1.96
C LEU A 38 2.30 -3.15 -1.85
N SER A 39 1.94 -2.73 -0.64
CA SER A 39 1.50 -1.36 -0.40
C SER A 39 2.68 -0.39 -0.37
N GLN A 40 2.51 0.77 -0.97
CA GLN A 40 3.51 1.81 -1.12
C GLN A 40 2.91 3.15 -0.70
N GLN A 41 3.51 3.83 0.28
CA GLN A 41 3.01 5.11 0.81
C GLN A 41 3.36 6.31 -0.05
N SER A 42 4.11 6.11 -1.13
CA SER A 42 4.45 7.14 -2.11
C SER A 42 4.18 6.63 -3.52
N ASN A 43 3.86 7.53 -4.42
CA ASN A 43 3.71 7.22 -5.84
C ASN A 43 5.04 7.28 -6.60
N SER A 44 6.14 7.54 -5.89
CA SER A 44 7.46 7.75 -6.50
C SER A 44 8.56 7.04 -5.72
N PRO A 45 9.52 6.40 -6.38
CA PRO A 45 10.70 5.81 -5.74
C PRO A 45 11.62 6.86 -5.09
N THR A 46 11.49 8.13 -5.46
CA THR A 46 12.25 9.25 -4.89
C THR A 46 11.53 9.95 -3.75
N GLY A 47 10.27 9.56 -3.45
CA GLY A 47 9.45 10.22 -2.44
C GLY A 47 9.00 11.63 -2.84
N ALA A 48 9.00 11.95 -4.13
CA ALA A 48 8.50 13.24 -4.60
C ALA A 48 7.03 13.43 -4.21
N LEU A 49 6.72 14.59 -3.69
CA LEU A 49 5.36 14.94 -3.31
C LEU A 49 4.46 15.07 -4.54
N PRO A 50 3.16 14.78 -4.41
CA PRO A 50 2.18 15.06 -5.44
C PRO A 50 2.18 16.55 -5.83
N ALA A 51 1.83 16.85 -7.07
CA ALA A 51 1.72 18.22 -7.55
C ALA A 51 0.74 19.03 -6.67
N GLY A 52 1.17 20.21 -6.23
CA GLY A 52 0.40 21.09 -5.36
C GLY A 52 0.42 20.73 -3.87
N ALA A 53 1.05 19.63 -3.47
CA ALA A 53 1.25 19.33 -2.05
C ALA A 53 2.27 20.30 -1.42
N VAL A 54 2.02 20.67 -0.16
CA VAL A 54 2.89 21.52 0.63
C VAL A 54 3.35 20.81 1.89
N MET A 55 4.56 21.11 2.34
CA MET A 55 5.06 20.58 3.62
C MET A 55 4.49 21.41 4.79
N PRO A 56 4.21 20.76 5.95
CA PRO A 56 3.82 21.48 7.16
C PRO A 56 4.82 22.58 7.54
N PRO A 57 4.37 23.71 8.07
CA PRO A 57 5.27 24.76 8.58
C PRO A 57 6.25 24.20 9.61
N GLY A 58 7.51 24.59 9.51
CA GLY A 58 8.58 24.14 10.40
C GLY A 58 9.19 22.78 10.03
N THR A 59 8.73 22.13 8.96
CA THR A 59 9.39 20.90 8.48
C THR A 59 10.82 21.22 8.05
N PRO A 60 11.85 20.53 8.58
CA PRO A 60 13.23 20.72 8.15
C PRO A 60 13.41 20.47 6.64
N ASN A 61 14.37 21.16 6.04
CA ASN A 61 14.73 20.93 4.64
C ASN A 61 16.22 20.54 4.55
N PRO A 62 16.58 19.29 4.20
CA PRO A 62 15.68 18.20 3.83
C PRO A 62 14.83 17.68 5.03
N PRO A 63 13.65 17.09 4.77
CA PRO A 63 12.83 16.48 5.81
C PRO A 63 13.60 15.40 6.56
N GLN A 64 13.54 15.43 7.89
CA GLN A 64 14.10 14.36 8.70
C GLN A 64 13.19 13.15 8.71
N GLN A 65 13.78 11.96 8.68
CA GLN A 65 13.02 10.73 8.82
C GLN A 65 12.50 10.59 10.26
N PRO A 66 11.22 10.20 10.44
CA PRO A 66 10.69 9.87 11.75
C PRO A 66 11.53 8.77 12.40
N LYS A 67 11.80 8.88 13.69
CA LYS A 67 12.57 7.89 14.47
C LYS A 67 11.68 6.87 15.14
N THR A 68 10.42 7.22 15.33
CA THR A 68 9.40 6.38 15.98
C THR A 68 8.14 6.32 15.14
N ILE A 69 7.32 5.29 15.36
CA ILE A 69 6.01 5.15 14.70
C ILE A 69 5.09 6.32 15.07
N MET A 70 5.18 6.84 16.28
CA MET A 70 4.38 7.98 16.72
C MET A 70 4.76 9.25 15.97
N GLU A 71 6.05 9.54 15.82
CA GLU A 71 6.53 10.67 15.01
C GLU A 71 6.07 10.55 13.54
N GLU A 72 5.99 9.32 13.01
CA GLU A 72 5.47 9.06 11.67
C GLU A 72 3.99 9.41 11.57
N PHE A 73 3.17 9.00 12.53
CA PHE A 73 1.74 9.34 12.59
C PHE A 73 1.53 10.84 12.73
N GLU A 74 2.27 11.50 13.61
CA GLU A 74 2.20 12.95 13.82
C GLU A 74 2.57 13.72 12.55
N ALA A 75 3.66 13.30 11.88
CA ALA A 75 4.09 13.89 10.62
C ALA A 75 3.05 13.70 9.50
N GLY A 76 2.45 12.51 9.40
CA GLY A 76 1.40 12.20 8.45
C GLY A 76 0.13 13.00 8.71
N ALA A 77 -0.31 13.11 9.97
CA ALA A 77 -1.46 13.91 10.35
C ALA A 77 -1.25 15.40 10.07
N ALA A 78 -0.06 15.92 10.38
CA ALA A 78 0.33 17.31 10.07
C ALA A 78 0.33 17.58 8.55
N PHE A 79 0.85 16.61 7.76
CA PHE A 79 0.83 16.71 6.30
C PHE A 79 -0.61 16.73 5.75
N ALA A 80 -1.47 15.83 6.22
CA ALA A 80 -2.87 15.79 5.81
C ALA A 80 -3.62 17.10 6.17
N ALA A 81 -3.34 17.67 7.33
CA ALA A 81 -3.98 18.90 7.79
C ALA A 81 -3.69 20.12 6.88
N VAL A 82 -2.48 20.21 6.33
CA VAL A 82 -2.11 21.32 5.41
C VAL A 82 -2.42 21.02 3.94
N ASN A 83 -2.85 19.79 3.63
CA ASN A 83 -3.22 19.35 2.30
C ASN A 83 -4.66 18.80 2.26
N PRO A 84 -5.69 19.53 2.67
CA PRO A 84 -7.06 19.01 2.81
C PRO A 84 -7.68 18.60 1.48
N GLY A 85 -7.14 19.07 0.36
CA GLY A 85 -7.56 18.65 -0.99
C GLY A 85 -6.87 17.39 -1.50
N LEU A 86 -5.80 16.94 -0.85
CA LEU A 86 -5.09 15.73 -1.22
C LEU A 86 -5.80 14.53 -0.60
N LYS A 87 -6.42 13.72 -1.45
CA LYS A 87 -7.20 12.53 -1.03
C LYS A 87 -6.45 11.22 -1.27
N THR A 88 -5.36 11.27 -2.00
CA THR A 88 -4.60 10.08 -2.41
C THR A 88 -3.11 10.33 -2.30
N LEU A 89 -2.42 9.41 -1.67
CA LEU A 89 -0.96 9.35 -1.61
C LEU A 89 -0.55 7.91 -1.38
N GLY A 90 0.04 7.31 -2.38
CA GLY A 90 0.40 5.90 -2.36
C GLY A 90 -0.44 5.05 -3.32
N ASN A 91 -0.13 3.81 -3.37
CA ASN A 91 -0.74 2.83 -4.28
C ASN A 91 -0.29 1.41 -3.87
N LEU A 92 -0.66 0.40 -4.67
CA LEU A 92 -0.07 -0.93 -4.59
C LEU A 92 0.69 -1.25 -5.86
N ALA A 93 1.69 -2.11 -5.71
CA ALA A 93 2.35 -2.81 -6.80
C ALA A 93 2.04 -4.31 -6.74
N LEU A 94 1.79 -4.90 -7.91
CA LEU A 94 1.74 -6.35 -8.13
C LEU A 94 3.06 -6.77 -8.78
N ILE A 95 3.74 -7.71 -8.16
CA ILE A 95 5.10 -8.13 -8.50
C ILE A 95 5.13 -9.64 -8.67
N SER A 96 5.71 -10.13 -9.76
CA SER A 96 5.85 -11.57 -10.04
C SER A 96 6.84 -12.26 -9.10
N PRO A 97 6.83 -13.60 -9.01
CA PRO A 97 7.84 -14.36 -8.29
C PRO A 97 9.27 -14.09 -8.80
N ASP A 98 9.42 -13.70 -10.06
CA ASP A 98 10.72 -13.36 -10.66
C ASP A 98 11.15 -11.91 -10.38
N LEU A 99 10.44 -11.20 -9.50
CA LEU A 99 10.67 -9.79 -9.14
C LEU A 99 10.46 -8.81 -10.31
N GLU A 100 9.53 -9.09 -11.21
CA GLU A 100 9.10 -8.16 -12.24
C GLU A 100 7.82 -7.43 -11.81
N ILE A 101 7.75 -6.13 -12.03
CA ILE A 101 6.53 -5.36 -11.77
C ILE A 101 5.51 -5.69 -12.86
N ILE A 102 4.47 -6.43 -12.50
CA ILE A 102 3.35 -6.77 -13.39
C ILE A 102 2.44 -5.55 -13.57
N LYS A 103 2.08 -4.90 -12.45
CA LYS A 103 1.22 -3.71 -12.43
C LYS A 103 1.63 -2.80 -11.27
N ASN A 104 1.64 -1.50 -11.52
CA ASN A 104 1.92 -0.48 -10.50
C ASN A 104 0.81 0.57 -10.51
N GLY A 105 0.74 1.38 -9.45
CA GLY A 105 -0.28 2.43 -9.34
C GLY A 105 -1.68 1.90 -9.03
N ILE A 106 -1.81 0.64 -8.58
CA ILE A 106 -3.10 0.03 -8.22
C ILE A 106 -3.73 0.82 -7.07
N ALA A 107 -5.02 1.12 -7.18
CA ALA A 107 -5.79 1.91 -6.22
C ALA A 107 -5.24 3.32 -5.96
N GLY A 108 -4.39 3.87 -6.84
CA GLY A 108 -3.77 5.18 -6.65
C GLY A 108 -4.75 6.36 -6.67
N ASP A 109 -5.99 6.14 -7.05
CA ASP A 109 -7.10 7.11 -7.02
C ASP A 109 -7.87 7.13 -5.69
N VAL A 110 -7.70 6.12 -4.83
CA VAL A 110 -8.40 6.00 -3.54
C VAL A 110 -7.47 5.75 -2.35
N ALA A 111 -6.25 5.26 -2.60
CA ALA A 111 -5.30 4.99 -1.54
C ALA A 111 -4.70 6.27 -0.96
N PHE A 112 -4.78 6.42 0.36
CA PHE A 112 -4.13 7.49 1.09
C PHE A 112 -3.30 6.90 2.23
N VAL A 113 -2.02 6.68 1.97
CA VAL A 113 -1.07 6.00 2.85
C VAL A 113 -1.53 4.57 3.16
N PRO A 114 -1.64 3.69 2.14
CA PRO A 114 -2.01 2.29 2.35
C PRO A 114 -0.95 1.59 3.20
N TRP A 115 -1.40 0.67 4.09
CA TRP A 115 -0.52 0.05 5.06
C TRP A 115 -0.57 -1.47 4.95
N GLY A 116 -1.35 -2.16 5.79
CA GLY A 116 -1.46 -3.61 5.77
C GLY A 116 -2.16 -4.15 4.52
N VAL A 117 -1.72 -5.31 4.07
CA VAL A 117 -2.27 -6.02 2.90
C VAL A 117 -2.55 -7.46 3.29
N THR A 118 -3.68 -8.00 2.90
CA THR A 118 -4.00 -9.43 3.01
C THR A 118 -4.70 -9.95 1.76
N ILE A 119 -4.68 -11.26 1.58
CA ILE A 119 -5.34 -11.97 0.47
C ILE A 119 -6.48 -12.82 1.05
N ASP A 120 -7.65 -12.76 0.45
CA ASP A 120 -8.78 -13.58 0.85
C ASP A 120 -8.82 -14.95 0.13
N GLY A 121 -9.77 -15.80 0.52
CA GLY A 121 -9.94 -17.14 -0.06
C GLY A 121 -10.34 -17.17 -1.55
N ASN A 122 -10.71 -16.03 -2.12
CA ASN A 122 -10.97 -15.84 -3.54
C ASN A 122 -9.77 -15.21 -4.27
N ASP A 123 -8.63 -15.11 -3.61
CA ASP A 123 -7.40 -14.50 -4.12
C ASP A 123 -7.53 -12.98 -4.38
N ASN A 124 -8.56 -12.34 -3.82
CA ASN A 124 -8.72 -10.89 -3.85
C ASN A 124 -7.93 -10.22 -2.72
N VAL A 125 -7.61 -8.95 -2.91
CA VAL A 125 -6.71 -8.20 -2.05
C VAL A 125 -7.48 -7.21 -1.18
N TRP A 126 -7.14 -7.19 0.11
CA TRP A 126 -7.68 -6.24 1.07
C TRP A 126 -6.56 -5.37 1.63
N VAL A 127 -6.81 -4.08 1.75
CA VAL A 127 -5.81 -3.09 2.13
C VAL A 127 -6.33 -2.16 3.21
N GLY A 128 -5.60 -2.07 4.32
CA GLY A 128 -5.80 -1.03 5.30
C GLY A 128 -5.33 0.32 4.75
N ASN A 129 -6.24 1.29 4.65
CA ASN A 129 -5.99 2.60 4.07
C ASN A 129 -5.93 3.66 5.18
N LEU A 130 -4.74 3.85 5.75
CA LEU A 130 -4.50 4.53 7.02
C LEU A 130 -5.16 5.91 7.11
N TYR A 131 -4.73 6.87 6.29
CA TYR A 131 -5.31 8.22 6.28
C TYR A 131 -6.54 8.34 5.38
N GLY A 132 -6.80 7.33 4.55
CA GLY A 132 -8.05 7.21 3.81
C GLY A 132 -9.22 6.76 4.69
N GLN A 133 -8.94 6.30 5.92
CA GLN A 133 -9.95 5.84 6.89
C GLN A 133 -10.92 4.84 6.27
N SER A 134 -10.36 3.86 5.58
CA SER A 134 -11.14 2.90 4.80
C SER A 134 -10.45 1.55 4.67
N LEU A 135 -11.20 0.56 4.20
CA LEU A 135 -10.67 -0.70 3.69
C LEU A 135 -10.89 -0.73 2.18
N ILE A 136 -9.83 -0.98 1.43
CA ILE A 136 -9.90 -1.09 -0.03
C ILE A 136 -9.91 -2.58 -0.39
N HIS A 137 -10.92 -2.99 -1.15
CA HIS A 137 -11.05 -4.32 -1.75
C HIS A 137 -10.68 -4.25 -3.22
N ILE A 138 -9.75 -5.07 -3.67
CA ILE A 138 -9.14 -5.02 -5.00
C ILE A 138 -9.22 -6.41 -5.63
N CYS A 139 -9.50 -6.43 -6.91
CA CYS A 139 -9.52 -7.61 -7.75
C CYS A 139 -8.14 -8.26 -7.82
N GLY A 140 -8.05 -9.52 -7.45
CA GLY A 140 -6.82 -10.30 -7.44
C GLY A 140 -6.35 -10.74 -8.82
N THR A 141 -5.44 -11.72 -8.85
CA THR A 141 -4.87 -12.23 -10.12
C THR A 141 -5.74 -13.26 -10.82
N ASP A 142 -6.88 -13.63 -10.22
CA ASP A 142 -7.94 -14.39 -10.90
C ASP A 142 -9.17 -13.51 -11.12
N PRO A 143 -9.35 -12.90 -12.32
CA PRO A 143 -10.51 -12.06 -12.59
C PRO A 143 -11.86 -12.79 -12.52
N SER A 144 -11.88 -14.14 -12.55
CA SER A 144 -13.13 -14.90 -12.46
C SER A 144 -13.78 -14.81 -11.07
N THR A 145 -13.02 -14.45 -10.05
CA THR A 145 -13.50 -14.20 -8.67
C THR A 145 -13.97 -12.78 -8.44
N CYS A 146 -13.82 -11.91 -9.43
CA CYS A 146 -14.15 -10.50 -9.35
C CYS A 146 -15.55 -10.20 -9.90
N PRO A 147 -16.16 -9.07 -9.54
CA PRO A 147 -17.39 -8.60 -10.18
C PRO A 147 -17.23 -8.43 -11.69
N GLU A 148 -18.33 -8.62 -12.42
CA GLU A 148 -18.36 -8.46 -13.88
C GLU A 148 -17.77 -7.11 -14.33
N GLY A 149 -16.89 -7.16 -15.33
CA GLY A 149 -16.21 -5.99 -15.89
C GLY A 149 -14.98 -5.52 -15.10
N LYS A 150 -14.63 -6.18 -13.99
CA LYS A 150 -13.41 -5.91 -13.25
C LYS A 150 -12.27 -6.81 -13.70
N THR A 151 -11.05 -6.29 -13.62
CA THR A 151 -9.81 -6.99 -13.96
C THR A 151 -8.81 -6.87 -12.84
N THR A 152 -7.75 -7.66 -12.90
CA THR A 152 -6.66 -7.65 -11.90
C THR A 152 -6.19 -6.24 -11.56
N GLY A 153 -6.26 -5.90 -10.28
CA GLY A 153 -5.86 -4.60 -9.73
C GLY A 153 -6.94 -3.52 -9.78
N ASP A 154 -8.15 -3.82 -10.28
CA ASP A 154 -9.26 -2.86 -10.22
C ASP A 154 -9.84 -2.83 -8.80
N VAL A 155 -10.17 -1.65 -8.31
CA VAL A 155 -10.86 -1.49 -7.03
C VAL A 155 -12.28 -2.02 -7.17
N ILE A 156 -12.61 -3.05 -6.38
CA ILE A 156 -13.95 -3.60 -6.26
C ILE A 156 -14.81 -2.66 -5.42
N HIS A 157 -14.28 -2.30 -4.24
CA HIS A 157 -14.95 -1.38 -3.32
C HIS A 157 -13.95 -0.67 -2.40
N ASN A 158 -14.32 0.53 -1.98
CA ASN A 158 -13.61 1.27 -0.93
C ASN A 158 -14.60 1.51 0.22
N TYR A 159 -14.48 0.67 1.26
CA TYR A 159 -15.38 0.69 2.42
C TYR A 159 -15.00 1.83 3.35
N GLN A 160 -15.84 2.85 3.37
CA GLN A 160 -15.72 3.98 4.28
C GLN A 160 -16.90 3.96 5.26
N SER A 161 -16.62 4.04 6.54
CA SER A 161 -17.64 4.21 7.55
C SER A 161 -17.10 5.10 8.67
N GLY A 162 -17.98 5.77 9.41
CA GLY A 162 -17.59 6.62 10.53
C GLY A 162 -16.91 5.87 11.68
N VAL A 163 -16.88 4.54 11.64
CA VAL A 163 -16.21 3.69 12.64
C VAL A 163 -14.85 3.19 12.17
N ILE A 164 -14.58 3.17 10.85
CA ILE A 164 -13.26 2.87 10.31
C ILE A 164 -12.43 4.16 10.38
N GLN A 165 -11.45 4.17 11.27
CA GLN A 165 -10.58 5.33 11.45
C GLN A 165 -9.14 4.98 11.03
N VAL A 166 -8.20 4.91 11.94
CA VAL A 166 -6.80 4.62 11.62
C VAL A 166 -6.63 3.12 11.37
N THR A 167 -6.58 2.70 10.09
CA THR A 167 -6.46 1.30 9.69
C THR A 167 -5.02 1.00 9.31
N THR A 168 -4.30 0.34 10.21
CA THR A 168 -2.88 -0.02 9.99
C THR A 168 -2.73 -1.45 9.48
N ASP A 169 -3.70 -2.32 9.76
CA ASP A 169 -3.61 -3.72 9.31
C ASP A 169 -5.00 -4.28 9.00
N VAL A 170 -5.02 -5.37 8.28
CA VAL A 170 -6.22 -6.09 7.90
C VAL A 170 -5.90 -7.58 7.78
N VAL A 171 -6.78 -8.41 8.28
CA VAL A 171 -6.69 -9.87 8.17
C VAL A 171 -8.03 -10.43 7.71
N VAL A 172 -7.98 -11.59 7.09
CA VAL A 172 -9.17 -12.34 6.68
C VAL A 172 -9.14 -13.67 7.40
N ASP A 173 -10.24 -14.05 8.04
CA ASP A 173 -10.38 -15.37 8.67
C ASP A 173 -10.86 -16.44 7.66
N ASP A 174 -10.86 -17.70 8.09
CA ASP A 174 -11.30 -18.84 7.25
C ASP A 174 -12.80 -18.78 6.86
N ALA A 175 -13.59 -17.98 7.55
CA ALA A 175 -15.00 -17.73 7.23
C ALA A 175 -15.20 -16.55 6.27
N GLY A 176 -14.12 -15.85 5.90
CA GLY A 176 -14.14 -14.68 5.04
C GLY A 176 -14.52 -13.38 5.75
N ASN A 177 -14.47 -13.33 7.09
CA ASN A 177 -14.62 -12.06 7.82
C ASN A 177 -13.32 -11.26 7.76
N ILE A 178 -13.46 -9.94 7.73
CA ILE A 178 -12.38 -8.97 7.60
C ILE A 178 -12.41 -8.01 8.79
#